data_c857c45016c71305b3d852b5fbe2fe7c
#
_entry.id   c857c45016c71305b3d852b5fbe2fe7c
#
_cell.length_a   1.000
_cell.length_b   1.000
_cell.length_c   1.000
_cell.angle_alpha   90.00
_cell.angle_beta   90.00
_cell.angle_gamma   90.00
#
_symmetry.space_group_name_H-M   'P 1'
#
loop_
_entity.id
_entity.type
_entity.pdbx_description
1 polymer ?
#
loop_
_entity_poly.entity_id
_entity_poly.type
_entity_poly.pdbx_seq_one_letter_code
_entity_poly.pdbx_strand_id
1 'polypeptide(L)'
;LDGGLFKANEQDDKFNDGFAIPDMRVGFSASYGAWKAKVDMGYAYGKVNMKDVFIQYNFDKDASDFLRAGYFIHQFGLQSATSSSFKISMEEPASNQAFNNSRMIGLMYQHTRSKFLGTLSFFTESDAMKMTSDKLGNQGVGMMTRLVYKPFCEPGKIFHVGLSGAFETPRYDSDAELSHHAYTLSTTFPTRIAKVVAQEAVIDDAKMLYKFTP
;
A
#
# COMPACT_ATOMS: atom_id res chain seq x y z
N LEU A 1 19.49 3.42 5.72
CA LEU A 1 20.20 2.55 6.66
C LEU A 1 19.36 2.46 7.91
N ASP A 2 19.05 1.24 8.34
CA ASP A 2 18.32 0.97 9.56
C ASP A 2 19.25 0.22 10.51
N GLY A 3 19.33 0.66 11.76
CA GLY A 3 20.23 0.09 12.75
C GLY A 3 19.67 0.24 14.15
N GLY A 4 19.95 -0.69 15.03
CA GLY A 4 19.53 -0.63 16.42
C GLY A 4 20.42 -1.50 17.32
N LEU A 5 20.56 -1.03 18.54
CA LEU A 5 21.18 -1.76 19.65
C LEU A 5 20.11 -1.93 20.73
N PHE A 6 19.82 -3.17 21.07
CA PHE A 6 18.80 -3.51 22.04
C PHE A 6 19.42 -4.28 23.20
N LYS A 7 19.13 -3.85 24.41
CA LYS A 7 19.46 -4.59 25.62
C LYS A 7 18.15 -4.99 26.28
N ALA A 8 17.79 -6.25 26.15
CA ALA A 8 16.63 -6.82 26.82
C ALA A 8 17.07 -7.52 28.10
N ASN A 9 16.47 -7.16 29.21
CA ASN A 9 16.51 -7.95 30.42
C ASN A 9 15.27 -8.84 30.41
N GLU A 10 15.41 -10.15 30.41
CA GLU A 10 14.35 -11.14 30.64
C GLU A 10 13.25 -11.29 29.57
N GLN A 11 13.49 -10.94 28.32
CA GLN A 11 12.57 -11.30 27.24
C GLN A 11 13.12 -12.45 26.40
N ASP A 12 12.36 -13.52 26.28
CA ASP A 12 12.70 -14.71 25.49
C ASP A 12 12.78 -14.46 23.98
N ASP A 13 12.30 -13.33 23.49
CA ASP A 13 12.28 -12.92 22.09
C ASP A 13 12.92 -11.53 21.85
N LYS A 14 14.01 -11.42 21.46
CA LYS A 14 14.88 -11.45 20.26
C LYS A 14 14.85 -10.17 19.46
N PHE A 15 15.08 -9.04 20.13
CA PHE A 15 15.63 -7.90 19.43
C PHE A 15 17.12 -8.19 19.20
N ASN A 16 17.49 -8.37 17.94
CA ASN A 16 18.88 -8.56 17.56
C ASN A 16 19.50 -7.20 17.18
N ASP A 17 20.74 -7.02 17.56
CA ASP A 17 21.54 -5.86 17.12
C ASP A 17 21.96 -6.08 15.67
N GLY A 18 21.99 -4.99 14.90
CA GLY A 18 22.45 -5.10 13.53
C GLY A 18 22.20 -3.86 12.68
N PHE A 19 22.63 -3.96 11.43
CA PHE A 19 22.41 -2.98 10.40
C PHE A 19 21.75 -3.65 9.19
N ALA A 20 20.79 -2.99 8.59
CA ALA A 20 20.14 -3.46 7.38
C ALA A 20 19.91 -2.32 6.39
N ILE A 21 19.70 -2.69 5.14
CA ILE A 21 19.19 -1.78 4.11
C ILE A 21 17.68 -2.03 4.01
N PRO A 22 16.85 -1.14 4.56
CA PRO A 22 15.40 -1.35 4.62
C PRO A 22 14.72 -1.14 3.27
N ASP A 23 15.23 -0.25 2.44
CA ASP A 23 14.66 0.05 1.13
C ASP A 23 15.69 0.75 0.24
N MET A 24 16.01 0.14 -0.87
CA MET A 24 16.76 0.74 -1.97
C MET A 24 15.94 0.56 -3.24
N ARG A 25 15.78 1.61 -4.03
CA ARG A 25 14.92 1.56 -5.22
C ARG A 25 15.67 2.01 -6.46
N VAL A 26 15.39 1.30 -7.55
CA VAL A 26 15.77 1.69 -8.91
C VAL A 26 14.51 1.68 -9.75
N GLY A 27 14.27 2.76 -10.47
CA GLY A 27 13.09 2.90 -11.29
C GLY A 27 13.33 3.66 -12.56
N PHE A 28 12.51 3.33 -13.55
CA PHE A 28 12.47 4.00 -14.84
C PHE A 28 11.06 4.53 -15.07
N SER A 29 10.98 5.75 -15.55
CA SER A 29 9.72 6.33 -16.00
C SER A 29 9.88 6.98 -17.36
N ALA A 30 8.88 6.79 -18.22
CA ALA A 30 8.80 7.40 -19.52
C ALA A 30 7.46 8.10 -19.67
N SER A 31 7.46 9.24 -20.39
CA SER A 31 6.23 9.97 -20.72
C SER A 31 6.26 10.33 -22.19
N TYR A 32 5.14 10.08 -22.88
CA TYR A 32 4.95 10.43 -24.27
C TYR A 32 3.51 10.88 -24.51
N GLY A 33 3.33 12.14 -24.89
CA GLY A 33 2.01 12.75 -25.02
C GLY A 33 1.22 12.68 -23.70
N ALA A 34 0.05 12.07 -23.75
CA ALA A 34 -0.80 11.85 -22.57
C ALA A 34 -0.42 10.59 -21.75
N TRP A 35 0.49 9.77 -22.27
CA TRP A 35 0.87 8.50 -21.65
C TRP A 35 2.06 8.65 -20.73
N LYS A 36 2.02 7.92 -19.62
CA LYS A 36 3.14 7.74 -18.70
C LYS A 36 3.26 6.26 -18.34
N ALA A 37 4.47 5.74 -18.38
CA ALA A 37 4.79 4.40 -17.90
C ALA A 37 5.84 4.48 -16.79
N LYS A 38 5.76 3.58 -15.82
CA LYS A 38 6.70 3.49 -14.72
C LYS A 38 6.97 2.04 -14.38
N VAL A 39 8.24 1.73 -14.11
CA VAL A 39 8.71 0.44 -13.58
C VAL A 39 9.68 0.72 -12.46
N ASP A 40 9.33 0.37 -11.23
CA ASP A 40 10.20 0.45 -10.07
C ASP A 40 10.49 -0.94 -9.52
N MET A 41 11.74 -1.17 -9.19
CA MET A 41 12.21 -2.34 -8.45
C MET A 41 12.82 -1.90 -7.12
N GLY A 42 12.68 -2.72 -6.11
CA GLY A 42 13.22 -2.48 -4.79
C GLY A 42 14.11 -3.62 -4.32
N TYR A 43 15.12 -3.27 -3.54
CA TYR A 43 15.90 -4.22 -2.76
C TYR A 43 15.72 -3.90 -1.28
N ALA A 44 15.35 -4.90 -0.51
CA ALA A 44 15.19 -4.78 0.94
C ALA A 44 15.53 -6.11 1.61
N TYR A 45 16.35 -6.07 2.65
CA TYR A 45 16.68 -7.24 3.47
C TYR A 45 17.13 -8.47 2.65
N GLY A 46 17.97 -8.28 1.66
CA GLY A 46 18.49 -9.37 0.83
C GLY A 46 17.56 -9.85 -0.29
N LYS A 47 16.39 -9.20 -0.47
CA LYS A 47 15.41 -9.61 -1.48
C LYS A 47 15.14 -8.49 -2.48
N VAL A 48 15.08 -8.86 -3.76
CA VAL A 48 14.58 -7.99 -4.82
C VAL A 48 13.06 -8.17 -4.92
N ASN A 49 12.34 -7.07 -5.05
CA ASN A 49 10.89 -7.10 -5.22
C ASN A 49 10.44 -6.01 -6.19
N MET A 50 9.35 -6.28 -6.87
CA MET A 50 8.68 -5.28 -7.70
C MET A 50 7.99 -4.25 -6.81
N LYS A 51 8.11 -2.98 -7.21
CA LYS A 51 7.41 -1.86 -6.59
C LYS A 51 6.31 -1.38 -7.53
N ASP A 52 6.34 -0.14 -7.98
CA ASP A 52 5.30 0.38 -8.86
C ASP A 52 5.58 0.00 -10.32
N VAL A 53 4.65 -0.71 -10.94
CA VAL A 53 4.68 -1.06 -12.36
C VAL A 53 3.34 -0.71 -12.96
N PHE A 54 3.27 0.37 -13.71
CA PHE A 54 2.00 0.84 -14.25
C PHE A 54 2.13 1.61 -15.57
N ILE A 55 1.03 1.67 -16.27
CA ILE A 55 0.78 2.61 -17.34
C ILE A 55 -0.33 3.57 -16.93
N GLN A 56 -0.22 4.83 -17.30
CA GLN A 56 -1.18 5.89 -16.96
C GLN A 56 -1.50 6.70 -18.19
N TYR A 57 -2.76 7.02 -18.36
CA TYR A 57 -3.27 7.97 -19.34
C TYR A 57 -3.77 9.22 -18.62
N ASN A 58 -3.22 10.38 -18.97
CA ASN A 58 -3.63 11.67 -18.45
C ASN A 58 -4.65 12.30 -19.39
N PHE A 59 -5.81 12.65 -18.87
CA PHE A 59 -6.87 13.31 -19.65
C PHE A 59 -6.59 14.80 -19.86
N ASP A 60 -5.73 15.37 -19.03
CA ASP A 60 -5.30 16.77 -19.11
C ASP A 60 -3.77 16.91 -19.00
N LYS A 61 -3.26 18.09 -19.35
CA LYS A 61 -1.81 18.37 -19.36
C LYS A 61 -1.19 18.41 -17.97
N ASP A 62 -1.98 18.72 -16.97
CA ASP A 62 -1.52 18.88 -15.58
C ASP A 62 -1.59 17.56 -14.81
N ALA A 63 -2.01 16.47 -15.47
CA ALA A 63 -2.23 15.16 -14.87
C ALA A 63 -3.13 15.22 -13.62
N SER A 64 -4.06 16.17 -13.60
CA SER A 64 -5.05 16.30 -12.52
C SER A 64 -6.14 15.23 -12.65
N ASP A 65 -6.40 14.78 -13.86
CA ASP A 65 -7.30 13.68 -14.18
C ASP A 65 -6.54 12.60 -14.93
N PHE A 66 -6.53 11.40 -14.38
CA PHE A 66 -5.86 10.27 -15.02
C PHE A 66 -6.51 8.93 -14.71
N LEU A 67 -6.27 7.99 -15.61
CA LEU A 67 -6.54 6.56 -15.43
C LEU A 67 -5.20 5.82 -15.37
N ARG A 68 -5.00 5.01 -14.33
CA ARG A 68 -3.79 4.22 -14.13
C ARG A 68 -4.14 2.74 -14.05
N ALA A 69 -3.38 1.91 -14.74
CA ALA A 69 -3.52 0.46 -14.71
C ALA A 69 -2.16 -0.19 -14.43
N GLY A 70 -2.13 -1.24 -13.62
CA GLY A 70 -0.93 -1.98 -13.30
C GLY A 70 -0.83 -2.36 -11.82
N TYR A 71 0.40 -2.53 -11.33
CA TYR A 71 0.73 -2.90 -9.96
C TYR A 71 1.25 -1.68 -9.20
N PHE A 72 0.48 -1.18 -8.25
CA PHE A 72 0.82 0.02 -7.48
C PHE A 72 0.01 0.10 -6.18
N ILE A 73 0.31 1.09 -5.34
CA ILE A 73 -0.46 1.35 -4.11
C ILE A 73 -1.74 2.10 -4.47
N HIS A 74 -2.89 1.49 -4.17
CA HIS A 74 -4.20 2.14 -4.24
C HIS A 74 -4.40 3.03 -3.02
N GLN A 75 -5.03 4.18 -3.21
CA GLN A 75 -5.07 5.23 -2.18
C GLN A 75 -6.13 4.94 -1.10
N PHE A 76 -5.67 4.67 0.12
CA PHE A 76 -6.50 4.53 1.32
C PHE A 76 -5.91 5.34 2.46
N GLY A 77 -6.63 6.35 2.94
CA GLY A 77 -6.12 7.26 3.95
C GLY A 77 -4.99 8.17 3.47
N LEU A 78 -4.48 8.99 4.35
CA LEU A 78 -3.43 9.97 4.02
C LEU A 78 -2.06 9.30 3.81
N GLN A 79 -1.72 8.35 4.66
CA GLN A 79 -0.37 7.77 4.69
C GLN A 79 -0.05 6.93 3.45
N SER A 80 -1.00 6.11 2.97
CA SER A 80 -0.80 5.33 1.75
C SER A 80 -0.77 6.18 0.48
N ALA A 81 -1.45 7.32 0.50
CA ALA A 81 -1.45 8.28 -0.60
C ALA A 81 -0.18 9.15 -0.65
N THR A 82 0.56 9.21 0.45
CA THR A 82 1.78 10.04 0.57
C THR A 82 3.02 9.23 0.21
N SER A 83 3.82 9.75 -0.71
CA SER A 83 5.13 9.13 -1.02
C SER A 83 6.01 9.06 0.22
N SER A 84 6.77 7.98 0.36
CA SER A 84 7.72 7.82 1.48
C SER A 84 8.74 8.97 1.60
N SER A 85 9.05 9.65 0.50
CA SER A 85 9.95 10.82 0.48
C SER A 85 9.38 12.06 1.16
N PHE A 86 8.07 12.11 1.38
CA PHE A 86 7.36 13.25 1.99
C PHE A 86 6.77 12.92 3.37
N LYS A 87 7.02 11.73 3.88
CA LYS A 87 6.58 11.36 5.23
C LYS A 87 7.48 12.02 6.28
N ILE A 88 6.85 12.51 7.34
CA ILE A 88 7.56 13.16 8.47
C ILE A 88 8.22 12.08 9.35
N SER A 89 7.55 10.95 9.55
CA SER A 89 8.05 9.84 10.34
C SER A 89 8.87 8.86 9.49
N MET A 90 9.96 8.35 10.03
CA MET A 90 10.80 7.33 9.37
C MET A 90 10.04 6.02 9.17
N GLU A 91 9.17 5.65 10.10
CA GLU A 91 8.32 4.47 10.03
C GLU A 91 6.84 4.84 9.99
N GLU A 92 6.04 3.92 9.46
CA GLU A 92 4.59 4.11 9.40
C GLU A 92 3.95 3.92 10.76
N PRO A 93 2.93 4.73 11.13
CA PRO A 93 2.15 4.51 12.34
C PRO A 93 1.55 3.09 12.38
N ALA A 94 1.44 2.53 13.58
CA ALA A 94 0.93 1.16 13.79
C ALA A 94 -0.46 0.94 13.16
N SER A 95 -1.36 1.92 13.29
CA SER A 95 -2.68 1.87 12.66
C SER A 95 -2.59 1.77 11.15
N ASN A 96 -1.64 2.48 10.54
CA ASN A 96 -1.46 2.41 9.10
C ASN A 96 -0.87 1.05 8.66
N GLN A 97 0.06 0.50 9.43
CA GLN A 97 0.59 -0.84 9.14
C GLN A 97 -0.49 -1.93 9.18
N ALA A 98 -1.39 -1.86 10.16
CA ALA A 98 -2.46 -2.84 10.32
C ALA A 98 -3.52 -2.81 9.20
N PHE A 99 -3.86 -1.62 8.73
CA PHE A 99 -5.01 -1.44 7.81
C PHE A 99 -4.64 -1.05 6.40
N ASN A 100 -3.37 -0.74 6.15
CA ASN A 100 -2.93 -0.32 4.82
C ASN A 100 -2.73 -1.52 3.89
N ASN A 101 -3.18 -1.37 2.66
CA ASN A 101 -2.96 -2.37 1.65
C ASN A 101 -1.56 -2.23 1.05
N SER A 102 -0.95 -3.36 0.75
CA SER A 102 0.25 -3.42 -0.09
C SER A 102 -0.08 -2.99 -1.53
N ARG A 103 0.89 -3.09 -2.40
CA ARG A 103 0.65 -2.91 -3.84
C ARG A 103 -0.23 -4.02 -4.37
N MET A 104 -1.15 -3.65 -5.26
CA MET A 104 -2.11 -4.58 -5.88
C MET A 104 -2.21 -4.29 -7.38
N ILE A 105 -2.52 -5.32 -8.15
CA ILE A 105 -2.84 -5.17 -9.57
C ILE A 105 -4.23 -4.58 -9.67
N GLY A 106 -4.37 -3.49 -10.42
CA GLY A 106 -5.68 -2.88 -10.56
C GLY A 106 -5.72 -1.69 -11.49
N LEU A 107 -6.85 -1.03 -11.44
CA LEU A 107 -7.19 0.16 -12.20
C LEU A 107 -7.58 1.25 -11.22
N MET A 108 -7.07 2.47 -11.40
CA MET A 108 -7.42 3.62 -10.58
C MET A 108 -7.70 4.83 -11.46
N TYR A 109 -8.85 5.44 -11.26
CA TYR A 109 -9.15 6.77 -11.75
C TYR A 109 -8.93 7.80 -10.65
N GLN A 110 -8.27 8.90 -10.97
CA GLN A 110 -8.11 10.04 -10.09
C GLN A 110 -8.60 11.31 -10.76
N HIS A 111 -9.34 12.08 -10.00
CA HIS A 111 -9.81 13.41 -10.36
C HIS A 111 -9.35 14.42 -9.31
N THR A 112 -8.66 15.46 -9.74
CA THR A 112 -8.16 16.51 -8.85
C THR A 112 -8.60 17.88 -9.35
N ARG A 113 -9.14 18.68 -8.45
CA ARG A 113 -9.43 20.11 -8.67
C ARG A 113 -8.82 20.92 -7.53
N SER A 114 -8.81 22.23 -7.64
CA SER A 114 -8.18 23.12 -6.64
C SER A 114 -8.53 22.75 -5.20
N LYS A 115 -9.80 22.46 -4.92
CA LYS A 115 -10.30 22.15 -3.58
C LYS A 115 -10.65 20.69 -3.33
N PHE A 116 -10.73 19.87 -4.37
CA PHE A 116 -11.20 18.47 -4.28
C PHE A 116 -10.20 17.51 -4.89
N LEU A 117 -10.09 16.35 -4.29
CA LEU A 117 -9.45 15.18 -4.86
C LEU A 117 -10.38 13.98 -4.64
N GLY A 118 -10.61 13.21 -5.67
CA GLY A 118 -11.32 11.94 -5.60
C GLY A 118 -10.53 10.85 -6.31
N THR A 119 -10.50 9.66 -5.73
CA THR A 119 -9.97 8.45 -6.37
C THR A 119 -10.98 7.32 -6.28
N LEU A 120 -11.03 6.53 -7.31
CA LEU A 120 -11.77 5.27 -7.35
C LEU A 120 -10.88 4.20 -7.95
N SER A 121 -10.76 3.08 -7.25
CA SER A 121 -9.90 1.98 -7.64
C SER A 121 -10.62 0.65 -7.61
N PHE A 122 -10.29 -0.22 -8.55
CA PHE A 122 -10.63 -1.64 -8.57
C PHE A 122 -9.34 -2.44 -8.64
N PHE A 123 -9.22 -3.49 -7.84
CA PHE A 123 -7.98 -4.24 -7.72
C PHE A 123 -8.22 -5.70 -7.37
N THR A 124 -7.18 -6.51 -7.58
CA THR A 124 -7.12 -7.88 -7.12
C THR A 124 -6.42 -7.96 -5.75
N GLU A 125 -6.42 -9.10 -5.13
CA GLU A 125 -5.72 -9.32 -3.86
C GLU A 125 -4.21 -8.97 -3.94
N SER A 126 -3.62 -8.67 -2.79
CA SER A 126 -2.23 -8.18 -2.70
C SER A 126 -1.18 -9.17 -3.22
N ASP A 127 -1.47 -10.44 -3.17
CA ASP A 127 -0.53 -11.50 -3.55
C ASP A 127 -0.63 -11.92 -5.03
N ALA A 128 -1.54 -11.32 -5.80
CA ALA A 128 -1.74 -11.64 -7.21
C ALA A 128 -0.44 -11.63 -8.05
N MET A 129 0.49 -10.71 -7.76
CA MET A 129 1.80 -10.64 -8.44
C MET A 129 2.78 -11.73 -8.03
N LYS A 130 2.50 -12.45 -6.95
CA LYS A 130 3.39 -13.50 -6.42
C LYS A 130 2.87 -14.90 -6.74
N MET A 131 1.71 -14.99 -7.32
CA MET A 131 1.09 -16.28 -7.64
C MET A 131 1.77 -16.92 -8.82
N THR A 132 2.00 -18.21 -8.71
CA THR A 132 2.39 -19.08 -9.81
C THR A 132 1.16 -19.46 -10.64
N SER A 133 1.36 -19.89 -11.87
CA SER A 133 0.26 -20.15 -12.82
C SER A 133 -0.73 -21.24 -12.34
N ASP A 134 -0.27 -22.18 -11.52
CA ASP A 134 -1.07 -23.22 -10.88
C ASP A 134 -1.97 -22.70 -9.74
N LYS A 135 -1.67 -21.50 -9.23
CA LYS A 135 -2.43 -20.85 -8.17
C LYS A 135 -3.26 -19.67 -8.65
N LEU A 136 -3.28 -19.40 -9.95
CA LEU A 136 -4.12 -18.36 -10.54
C LEU A 136 -5.56 -18.87 -10.65
N GLY A 137 -6.50 -18.03 -10.23
CA GLY A 137 -7.95 -18.29 -10.30
C GLY A 137 -8.64 -17.93 -9.00
N ASN A 138 -9.94 -17.65 -9.07
CA ASN A 138 -10.78 -17.27 -7.94
C ASN A 138 -10.18 -16.20 -7.03
N GLN A 139 -9.40 -15.28 -7.62
CA GLN A 139 -8.70 -14.23 -6.89
C GLN A 139 -9.68 -13.31 -6.17
N GLY A 140 -9.32 -12.91 -4.96
CA GLY A 140 -10.02 -11.86 -4.26
C GLY A 140 -9.98 -10.55 -5.05
N VAL A 141 -11.07 -9.81 -5.00
CA VAL A 141 -11.21 -8.51 -5.67
C VAL A 141 -11.61 -7.45 -4.66
N GLY A 142 -11.29 -6.22 -4.97
CA GLY A 142 -11.66 -5.11 -4.11
C GLY A 142 -11.90 -3.82 -4.85
N MET A 143 -12.53 -2.92 -4.16
CA MET A 143 -12.77 -1.55 -4.57
C MET A 143 -12.35 -0.61 -3.44
N MET A 144 -11.79 0.53 -3.81
CA MET A 144 -11.33 1.53 -2.87
C MET A 144 -11.63 2.92 -3.38
N THR A 145 -12.05 3.79 -2.49
CA THR A 145 -12.28 5.19 -2.80
C THR A 145 -11.65 6.09 -1.75
N ARG A 146 -11.20 7.25 -2.18
CA ARG A 146 -10.73 8.31 -1.30
C ARG A 146 -11.24 9.65 -1.80
N LEU A 147 -11.86 10.40 -0.92
CA LEU A 147 -12.34 11.75 -1.16
C LEU A 147 -11.63 12.72 -0.23
N VAL A 148 -11.16 13.83 -0.76
CA VAL A 148 -10.48 14.87 0.03
C VAL A 148 -11.04 16.22 -0.34
N TYR A 149 -11.39 17.01 0.66
CA TYR A 149 -11.74 18.41 0.52
C TYR A 149 -10.67 19.30 1.17
N LYS A 150 -10.18 20.28 0.42
CA LYS A 150 -9.11 21.20 0.81
C LYS A 150 -9.67 22.64 0.78
N PRO A 151 -10.37 23.10 1.81
CA PRO A 151 -10.92 24.49 1.84
C PRO A 151 -9.82 25.54 1.73
N PHE A 152 -8.67 25.28 2.36
CA PHE A 152 -7.49 26.15 2.31
C PHE A 152 -6.29 25.34 1.78
N CYS A 153 -5.66 25.85 0.73
CA CYS A 153 -4.48 25.24 0.13
C CYS A 153 -3.56 26.34 -0.39
N GLU A 154 -2.87 27.00 0.54
CA GLU A 154 -1.87 28.03 0.27
C GLU A 154 -0.50 27.57 0.79
N PRO A 155 0.62 28.05 0.28
CA PRO A 155 1.93 27.74 0.81
C PRO A 155 2.01 28.00 2.32
N GLY A 156 2.32 26.96 3.10
CA GLY A 156 2.39 27.02 4.57
C GLY A 156 1.04 27.01 5.31
N LYS A 157 -0.10 26.99 4.60
CA LYS A 157 -1.43 26.97 5.20
C LYS A 157 -2.31 25.96 4.46
N ILE A 158 -2.27 24.73 4.90
CA ILE A 158 -3.09 23.67 4.30
C ILE A 158 -4.03 23.11 5.37
N PHE A 159 -5.31 23.09 5.07
CA PHE A 159 -6.30 22.34 5.83
C PHE A 159 -7.02 21.40 4.86
N HIS A 160 -7.06 20.13 5.19
CA HIS A 160 -7.80 19.15 4.40
C HIS A 160 -8.59 18.20 5.30
N VAL A 161 -9.72 17.76 4.80
CA VAL A 161 -10.54 16.72 5.38
C VAL A 161 -10.65 15.60 4.34
N GLY A 162 -10.39 14.38 4.75
CA GLY A 162 -10.45 13.22 3.88
C GLY A 162 -11.37 12.14 4.43
N LEU A 163 -11.91 11.34 3.54
CA LEU A 163 -12.65 10.13 3.84
C LEU A 163 -12.22 9.06 2.85
N SER A 164 -11.89 7.88 3.35
CA SER A 164 -11.60 6.73 2.51
C SER A 164 -12.43 5.53 2.93
N GLY A 165 -12.84 4.75 1.93
CA GLY A 165 -13.52 3.48 2.12
C GLY A 165 -12.90 2.41 1.23
N ALA A 166 -12.86 1.20 1.71
CA ALA A 166 -12.44 0.04 0.95
C ALA A 166 -13.35 -1.15 1.21
N PHE A 167 -13.51 -1.94 0.19
CA PHE A 167 -14.21 -3.21 0.18
C PHE A 167 -13.30 -4.24 -0.45
N GLU A 168 -13.17 -5.41 0.18
CA GLU A 168 -12.31 -6.48 -0.30
C GLU A 168 -13.00 -7.84 -0.07
N THR A 169 -12.87 -8.73 -1.04
CA THR A 169 -13.24 -10.13 -0.89
C THR A 169 -12.00 -10.98 -0.72
N PRO A 170 -12.02 -12.05 0.08
CA PRO A 170 -10.95 -13.01 0.10
C PRO A 170 -10.92 -13.82 -1.20
N ARG A 171 -9.80 -14.50 -1.44
CA ARG A 171 -9.74 -15.53 -2.45
C ARG A 171 -10.54 -16.74 -2.00
N TYR A 172 -11.38 -17.24 -2.88
CA TYR A 172 -12.29 -18.34 -2.60
C TYR A 172 -12.03 -19.47 -3.60
N ASP A 173 -11.52 -20.60 -3.12
CA ASP A 173 -11.33 -21.81 -3.90
C ASP A 173 -11.96 -22.99 -3.18
N SER A 174 -12.31 -24.06 -3.91
CA SER A 174 -12.73 -25.34 -3.35
C SER A 174 -11.57 -26.09 -2.69
N ASP A 175 -10.34 -25.78 -3.07
CA ASP A 175 -9.13 -26.30 -2.45
C ASP A 175 -8.73 -25.43 -1.26
N ALA A 176 -8.74 -25.99 -0.05
CA ALA A 176 -8.40 -25.29 1.18
C ALA A 176 -6.97 -24.71 1.18
N GLU A 177 -6.03 -25.34 0.47
CA GLU A 177 -4.66 -24.82 0.36
C GLU A 177 -4.56 -23.55 -0.51
N LEU A 178 -5.52 -23.39 -1.43
CA LEU A 178 -5.57 -22.25 -2.33
C LEU A 178 -6.48 -21.12 -1.83
N SER A 179 -7.28 -21.39 -0.81
CA SER A 179 -8.24 -20.42 -0.28
C SER A 179 -7.63 -19.53 0.79
N HIS A 180 -7.93 -18.22 0.70
CA HIS A 180 -7.55 -17.23 1.71
C HIS A 180 -8.81 -16.64 2.35
N HIS A 181 -9.35 -17.31 3.34
CA HIS A 181 -10.55 -16.86 4.05
C HIS A 181 -10.24 -16.00 5.27
N ALA A 182 -8.96 -15.80 5.59
CA ALA A 182 -8.55 -15.07 6.78
C ALA A 182 -7.91 -13.72 6.41
N TYR A 183 -8.21 -12.71 7.21
CA TYR A 183 -7.50 -11.44 7.19
C TYR A 183 -6.64 -11.29 8.43
N THR A 184 -5.34 -11.12 8.23
CA THR A 184 -4.40 -10.85 9.31
C THR A 184 -4.11 -9.36 9.38
N LEU A 185 -4.44 -8.76 10.50
CA LEU A 185 -4.11 -7.39 10.85
C LEU A 185 -2.93 -7.41 11.81
N SER A 186 -1.78 -6.93 11.39
CA SER A 186 -0.59 -6.97 12.23
C SER A 186 0.16 -5.65 12.23
N THR A 187 0.78 -5.34 13.36
CA THR A 187 1.70 -4.22 13.51
C THR A 187 3.05 -4.72 13.98
N THR A 188 4.11 -4.07 13.54
CA THR A 188 5.47 -4.36 13.97
C THR A 188 6.01 -3.18 14.78
N PHE A 189 7.02 -3.44 15.60
CA PHE A 189 7.78 -2.36 16.22
C PHE A 189 8.41 -1.46 15.15
N PRO A 190 8.65 -0.18 15.45
CA PRO A 190 9.19 0.80 14.50
C PRO A 190 10.69 0.57 14.16
N THR A 191 11.16 -0.64 14.32
CA THR A 191 12.46 -1.10 13.86
C THR A 191 12.29 -2.37 13.04
N ARG A 192 13.00 -2.47 11.93
CA ARG A 192 12.89 -3.61 11.03
C ARG A 192 14.02 -4.62 11.19
N ILE A 193 14.97 -4.38 12.08
CA ILE A 193 16.11 -5.27 12.31
C ILE A 193 15.67 -6.58 12.97
N ALA A 194 14.73 -6.49 13.89
CA ALA A 194 14.00 -7.64 14.37
C ALA A 194 12.53 -7.46 13.98
N LYS A 195 12.03 -8.26 13.04
CA LYS A 195 10.60 -8.30 12.71
C LYS A 195 9.79 -8.86 13.87
N VAL A 196 9.75 -8.13 14.96
CA VAL A 196 8.89 -8.50 16.09
C VAL A 196 7.51 -7.95 15.84
N VAL A 197 6.53 -8.84 15.71
CA VAL A 197 5.12 -8.47 15.65
C VAL A 197 4.74 -7.90 17.02
N ALA A 198 4.28 -6.64 17.02
CA ALA A 198 3.86 -5.98 18.25
C ALA A 198 2.43 -6.39 18.63
N GLN A 199 1.56 -6.48 17.63
CA GLN A 199 0.18 -6.94 17.78
C GLN A 199 -0.26 -7.63 16.49
N GLU A 200 -1.03 -8.69 16.66
CA GLU A 200 -1.65 -9.42 15.56
C GLU A 200 -3.08 -9.81 15.92
N ALA A 201 -3.98 -9.66 14.96
CA ALA A 201 -5.33 -10.15 15.03
C ALA A 201 -5.66 -10.87 13.73
N VAL A 202 -6.15 -12.09 13.84
CA VAL A 202 -6.60 -12.89 12.71
C VAL A 202 -8.11 -12.96 12.72
N ILE A 203 -8.73 -12.69 11.60
CA ILE A 203 -10.17 -12.82 11.38
C ILE A 203 -10.36 -13.99 10.41
N ASP A 204 -10.73 -15.13 10.95
CA ASP A 204 -10.96 -16.34 10.19
C ASP A 204 -12.33 -16.35 9.52
N ASP A 205 -12.49 -17.13 8.46
CA ASP A 205 -13.74 -17.34 7.71
C ASP A 205 -14.42 -16.04 7.25
N ALA A 206 -13.63 -15.02 7.01
CA ALA A 206 -14.13 -13.74 6.56
C ALA A 206 -14.62 -13.81 5.10
N LYS A 207 -15.87 -13.49 4.88
CA LYS A 207 -16.44 -13.40 3.52
C LYS A 207 -16.13 -12.07 2.84
N MET A 208 -16.00 -11.02 3.61
CA MET A 208 -15.77 -9.66 3.11
C MET A 208 -15.06 -8.83 4.17
N LEU A 209 -14.25 -7.87 3.74
CA LEU A 209 -13.63 -6.88 4.60
C LEU A 209 -14.05 -5.48 4.15
N TYR A 210 -14.56 -4.72 5.10
CA TYR A 210 -14.85 -3.29 4.91
C TYR A 210 -13.90 -2.47 5.78
N LYS A 211 -13.28 -1.46 5.18
CA LYS A 211 -12.39 -0.53 5.89
C LYS A 211 -12.86 0.90 5.66
N PHE A 212 -12.87 1.71 6.71
CA PHE A 212 -13.16 3.14 6.64
C PHE A 212 -12.13 3.92 7.44
N THR A 213 -11.72 5.07 6.93
CA THR A 213 -10.86 6.01 7.66
C THR A 213 -11.23 7.45 7.31
N PRO A 214 -11.36 8.32 8.32
CA PRO A 214 -11.50 9.76 8.12
C PRO A 214 -10.18 10.40 7.69
#